data_ad302a4a705ee34a3aa2d2e625cf94e8
#
_entry.id   ad302a4a705ee34a3aa2d2e625cf94e8
#
_cell.length_a   1.000
_cell.length_b   1.000
_cell.length_c   1.000
_cell.angle_alpha   90.00
_cell.angle_beta   90.00
_cell.angle_gamma   90.00
#
_symmetry.space_group_name_H-M   'P 1'
#
loop_
_entity.id
_entity.type
_entity.pdbx_description
1 polymer ?
#
loop_
_entity_poly.entity_id
_entity_poly.type
_entity_poly.pdbx_seq_one_letter_code
_entity_poly.pdbx_strand_id
1 'polypeptide(L)'
;MSQENIDKTRAFIDAYNRRDFDAATRDFHPQVEWVLPPMQGFDSCVGREQVIIFWEGIDDTMDELQLVPQEYVDAGDRVAVRLRHHGRGKGSGAEIDTELYHQVTTFVDGVIVRFDYVTSWPAALVLARTPSEASARSAQVTPRRR
;
A
#
# COMPACT_ATOMS: atom_id res chain seq x y z
N MET A 1 17.32 3.67 -2.66
CA MET A 1 17.69 4.00 -1.29
C MET A 1 16.46 4.13 -0.42
N SER A 2 16.65 3.89 0.85
CA SER A 2 15.56 3.84 1.81
C SER A 2 14.76 5.13 1.88
N GLN A 3 15.44 6.27 1.93
CA GLN A 3 14.75 7.54 2.03
C GLN A 3 13.92 7.81 0.78
N GLU A 4 14.43 7.42 -0.36
CA GLU A 4 13.69 7.57 -1.61
C GLU A 4 12.39 6.78 -1.59
N ASN A 5 12.44 5.56 -1.06
CA ASN A 5 11.24 4.71 -0.96
C ASN A 5 10.23 5.28 0.02
N ILE A 6 10.71 5.85 1.14
CA ILE A 6 9.82 6.52 2.08
C ILE A 6 9.16 7.72 1.42
N ASP A 7 9.95 8.51 0.67
CA ASP A 7 9.42 9.69 0.00
C ASP A 7 8.36 9.33 -1.03
N LYS A 8 8.58 8.26 -1.78
CA LYS A 8 7.60 7.79 -2.76
C LYS A 8 6.34 7.27 -2.09
N THR A 9 6.49 6.58 -0.97
CA THR A 9 5.35 6.10 -0.21
C THR A 9 4.53 7.27 0.33
N ARG A 10 5.20 8.30 0.84
CA ARG A 10 4.54 9.50 1.33
C ARG A 10 3.81 10.22 0.19
N ALA A 11 4.46 10.34 -0.96
CA ALA A 11 3.85 10.99 -2.12
C ALA A 11 2.61 10.23 -2.60
N PHE A 12 2.65 8.90 -2.54
CA PHE A 12 1.50 8.07 -2.87
C PHE A 12 0.31 8.39 -1.96
N ILE A 13 0.55 8.42 -0.66
CA ILE A 13 -0.53 8.66 0.30
C ILE A 13 -1.11 10.06 0.12
N ASP A 14 -0.24 11.06 -0.08
CA ASP A 14 -0.71 12.43 -0.31
C ASP A 14 -1.58 12.52 -1.56
N ALA A 15 -1.13 11.89 -2.64
CA ALA A 15 -1.88 11.92 -3.90
C ALA A 15 -3.21 11.19 -3.77
N TYR A 16 -3.21 10.05 -3.10
CA TYR A 16 -4.45 9.32 -2.84
C TYR A 16 -5.44 10.18 -2.06
N ASN A 17 -4.96 10.85 -1.04
CA ASN A 17 -5.82 11.69 -0.19
C ASN A 17 -6.40 12.87 -0.97
N ARG A 18 -5.69 13.36 -1.97
CA ARG A 18 -6.19 14.43 -2.85
C ARG A 18 -7.09 13.88 -3.96
N ARG A 19 -7.24 12.57 -4.05
CA ARG A 19 -7.95 11.89 -5.14
C ARG A 19 -7.29 12.14 -6.49
N ASP A 20 -6.00 12.38 -6.49
CA ASP A 20 -5.21 12.50 -7.71
C ASP A 20 -4.64 11.13 -8.03
N PHE A 21 -5.46 10.28 -8.63
CA PHE A 21 -5.09 8.87 -8.82
C PHE A 21 -4.00 8.69 -9.87
N ASP A 22 -3.89 9.63 -10.81
CA ASP A 22 -2.78 9.59 -11.76
C ASP A 22 -1.45 9.80 -11.03
N ALA A 23 -1.40 10.79 -10.16
CA ALA A 23 -0.19 11.04 -9.37
C ALA A 23 0.07 9.88 -8.40
N ALA A 24 -0.98 9.34 -7.80
CA ALA A 24 -0.84 8.25 -6.83
C ALA A 24 -0.23 7.01 -7.46
N THR A 25 -0.50 6.77 -8.75
CA THR A 25 -0.01 5.56 -9.43
C THR A 25 1.26 5.80 -10.24
N ARG A 26 1.87 6.98 -10.10
CA ARG A 26 3.02 7.36 -10.93
C ARG A 26 4.17 6.36 -10.84
N ASP A 27 4.45 5.86 -9.65
CA ASP A 27 5.58 4.96 -9.43
C ASP A 27 5.19 3.49 -9.45
N PHE A 28 3.97 3.17 -9.88
CA PHE A 28 3.46 1.80 -9.93
C PHE A 28 4.01 1.04 -11.12
N HIS A 29 4.41 -0.20 -10.88
CA HIS A 29 4.63 -1.14 -11.95
C HIS A 29 3.28 -1.43 -12.64
N PRO A 30 3.25 -1.64 -13.97
CA PRO A 30 1.97 -1.95 -14.63
C PRO A 30 1.26 -3.17 -14.06
N GLN A 31 2.00 -4.12 -13.49
CA GLN A 31 1.46 -5.34 -12.90
C GLN A 31 1.45 -5.28 -11.37
N VAL A 32 1.35 -4.09 -10.81
CA VAL A 32 1.36 -3.91 -9.36
C VAL A 32 0.31 -4.81 -8.69
N GLU A 33 0.69 -5.42 -7.58
CA GLU A 33 -0.21 -6.29 -6.82
C GLU A 33 -0.76 -5.50 -5.64
N TRP A 34 -2.09 -5.54 -5.52
CA TRP A 34 -2.81 -4.86 -4.43
C TRP A 34 -3.45 -5.94 -3.59
N VAL A 35 -2.81 -6.27 -2.47
CA VAL A 35 -3.19 -7.44 -1.67
C VAL A 35 -3.89 -6.99 -0.40
N LEU A 36 -5.12 -7.45 -0.26
CA LEU A 36 -5.97 -7.11 0.88
C LEU A 36 -6.11 -8.30 1.81
N PRO A 37 -6.30 -8.06 3.11
CA PRO A 37 -6.68 -9.16 3.99
C PRO A 37 -8.06 -9.67 3.57
N PRO A 38 -8.40 -10.91 3.93
CA PRO A 38 -9.74 -11.42 3.61
C PRO A 38 -10.81 -10.50 4.17
N MET A 39 -11.62 -9.93 3.27
CA MET A 39 -12.67 -8.99 3.64
C MET A 39 -13.85 -9.21 2.72
N GLN A 40 -15.04 -9.23 3.30
CA GLN A 40 -16.24 -9.42 2.50
C GLN A 40 -16.47 -8.20 1.61
N GLY A 41 -16.66 -8.46 0.32
CA GLY A 41 -16.95 -7.41 -0.63
C GLY A 41 -15.73 -6.74 -1.25
N PHE A 42 -14.53 -7.14 -0.85
CA PHE A 42 -13.29 -6.56 -1.38
C PHE A 42 -12.30 -7.67 -1.70
N ASP A 43 -11.78 -7.64 -2.90
CA ASP A 43 -10.81 -8.64 -3.37
C ASP A 43 -9.50 -7.97 -3.74
N SER A 44 -8.42 -8.73 -3.56
CA SER A 44 -7.12 -8.30 -4.08
C SER A 44 -7.18 -8.20 -5.59
N CYS A 45 -6.33 -7.36 -6.16
CA CYS A 45 -6.31 -7.18 -7.60
C CYS A 45 -4.90 -6.93 -8.10
N VAL A 46 -4.73 -6.93 -9.42
CA VAL A 46 -3.45 -6.73 -10.07
C VAL A 46 -3.62 -5.68 -11.16
N GLY A 47 -2.68 -4.76 -11.23
CA GLY A 47 -2.65 -3.76 -12.27
C GLY A 47 -3.16 -2.41 -11.83
N ARG A 48 -2.54 -1.36 -12.40
CA ARG A 48 -2.87 0.02 -12.04
C ARG A 48 -4.36 0.33 -12.21
N GLU A 49 -4.92 -0.07 -13.34
CA GLU A 49 -6.32 0.25 -13.63
C GLU A 49 -7.26 -0.41 -12.63
N GLN A 50 -6.97 -1.65 -12.25
CA GLN A 50 -7.80 -2.37 -11.30
C GLN A 50 -7.74 -1.72 -9.92
N VAL A 51 -6.57 -1.23 -9.54
CA VAL A 51 -6.42 -0.53 -8.27
C VAL A 51 -7.25 0.75 -8.26
N ILE A 52 -7.21 1.51 -9.35
CA ILE A 52 -8.00 2.74 -9.44
C ILE A 52 -9.50 2.43 -9.35
N ILE A 53 -9.94 1.37 -10.02
CA ILE A 53 -11.34 0.94 -9.92
C ILE A 53 -11.70 0.61 -8.47
N PHE A 54 -10.79 -0.07 -7.76
CA PHE A 54 -11.00 -0.37 -6.35
C PHE A 54 -11.17 0.92 -5.53
N TRP A 55 -10.29 1.91 -5.77
CA TRP A 55 -10.38 3.19 -5.05
C TRP A 55 -11.69 3.91 -5.33
N GLU A 56 -12.14 3.88 -6.59
CA GLU A 56 -13.40 4.50 -6.96
C GLU A 56 -14.56 3.81 -6.24
N GLY A 57 -14.47 2.49 -6.11
CA GLY A 57 -15.47 1.74 -5.35
C GLY A 57 -15.51 2.14 -3.87
N ILE A 58 -14.35 2.40 -3.28
CA ILE A 58 -14.31 2.89 -1.90
C ILE A 58 -15.02 4.24 -1.81
N ASP A 59 -14.77 5.12 -2.77
CA ASP A 59 -15.42 6.44 -2.76
C ASP A 59 -16.93 6.36 -2.92
N ASP A 60 -17.44 5.26 -3.47
CA ASP A 60 -18.88 5.05 -3.55
C ASP A 60 -19.50 4.74 -2.19
N THR A 61 -18.72 4.25 -1.24
CA THR A 61 -19.24 3.85 0.08
C THR A 61 -18.80 4.77 1.21
N MET A 62 -17.76 5.56 0.99
CA MET A 62 -17.19 6.41 2.03
C MET A 62 -17.04 7.85 1.52
N ASP A 63 -17.36 8.80 2.39
CA ASP A 63 -17.10 10.20 2.12
C ASP A 63 -15.74 10.57 2.71
N GLU A 64 -14.90 11.18 1.89
CA GLU A 64 -13.68 11.82 2.36
C GLU A 64 -12.78 10.90 3.18
N LEU A 65 -12.64 9.66 2.76
CA LEU A 65 -11.73 8.76 3.45
C LEU A 65 -10.31 9.26 3.29
N GLN A 66 -9.65 9.51 4.42
CA GLN A 66 -8.27 9.97 4.46
C GLN A 66 -7.41 8.92 5.14
N LEU A 67 -6.25 8.68 4.57
CA LEU A 67 -5.22 7.86 5.19
C LEU A 67 -4.27 8.78 5.93
N VAL A 68 -4.15 8.59 7.24
CA VAL A 68 -3.32 9.45 8.07
C VAL A 68 -2.14 8.63 8.57
N PRO A 69 -0.95 8.80 7.97
CA PRO A 69 0.22 8.03 8.39
C PRO A 69 0.67 8.45 9.77
N GLN A 70 0.90 7.45 10.63
CA GLN A 70 1.36 7.68 12.00
C GLN A 70 2.84 7.42 12.13
N GLU A 71 3.36 6.49 11.34
CA GLU A 71 4.74 6.06 11.45
C GLU A 71 5.17 5.41 10.14
N TYR A 72 6.39 5.69 9.69
CA TYR A 72 7.00 5.04 8.54
C TYR A 72 8.19 4.23 9.04
N VAL A 73 8.29 2.98 8.61
CA VAL A 73 9.43 2.13 8.96
C VAL A 73 10.10 1.66 7.68
N ASP A 74 11.37 2.00 7.54
CA ASP A 74 12.19 1.62 6.41
C ASP A 74 12.76 0.22 6.65
N ALA A 75 12.46 -0.70 5.77
CA ALA A 75 12.98 -2.06 5.87
C ALA A 75 13.66 -2.46 4.54
N GLY A 76 14.38 -1.52 3.94
CA GLY A 76 15.12 -1.78 2.72
C GLY A 76 14.24 -1.63 1.49
N ASP A 77 13.92 -2.74 0.84
CA ASP A 77 13.06 -2.72 -0.34
C ASP A 77 11.57 -2.63 0.03
N ARG A 78 11.27 -2.55 1.32
CA ARG A 78 9.90 -2.42 1.79
C ARG A 78 9.77 -1.26 2.76
N VAL A 79 8.61 -0.62 2.74
CA VAL A 79 8.29 0.45 3.68
C VAL A 79 6.98 0.08 4.34
N ALA A 80 6.98 0.01 5.67
CA ALA A 80 5.76 -0.22 6.44
C ALA A 80 5.23 1.13 6.91
N VAL A 81 3.93 1.32 6.79
CA VAL A 81 3.27 2.55 7.22
C VAL A 81 2.16 2.19 8.19
N ARG A 82 2.24 2.77 9.39
CA ARG A 82 1.15 2.66 10.34
C ARG A 82 0.11 3.70 9.97
N LEU A 83 -1.10 3.26 9.71
CA LEU A 83 -2.15 4.13 9.20
C LEU A 83 -3.30 4.27 10.17
N ARG A 84 -3.82 5.48 10.24
CA ARG A 84 -5.10 5.76 10.86
C ARG A 84 -6.05 6.17 9.73
N HIS A 85 -7.26 5.68 9.79
CA HIS A 85 -8.27 5.93 8.76
C HIS A 85 -9.29 6.91 9.31
N HIS A 86 -9.59 7.94 8.54
CA HIS A 86 -10.54 8.97 8.94
C HIS A 86 -11.51 9.20 7.79
N GLY A 87 -12.80 9.09 8.07
CA GLY A 87 -13.80 9.27 7.03
C GLY A 87 -15.20 9.10 7.58
N ARG A 88 -16.17 9.03 6.66
CA ARG A 88 -17.56 8.90 7.00
C ARG A 88 -18.25 8.00 6.01
N GLY A 89 -19.05 7.05 6.51
CA GLY A 89 -19.83 6.20 5.64
C GLY A 89 -20.95 6.97 4.97
N LYS A 90 -21.12 6.76 3.66
CA LYS A 90 -22.24 7.34 2.95
C LYS A 90 -23.52 6.67 3.39
N GLY A 91 -24.58 7.41 3.47
CA GLY A 91 -25.87 6.88 3.89
C GLY A 91 -26.02 6.79 5.39
N SER A 92 -25.11 6.10 6.07
CA SER A 92 -25.19 5.95 7.52
C SER A 92 -24.70 7.20 8.25
N GLY A 93 -23.76 7.94 7.65
CA GLY A 93 -23.13 9.07 8.31
C GLY A 93 -22.20 8.67 9.44
N ALA A 94 -21.92 7.39 9.60
CA ALA A 94 -21.07 6.92 10.69
C ALA A 94 -19.62 7.36 10.47
N GLU A 95 -19.05 7.97 11.51
CA GLU A 95 -17.67 8.40 11.46
C GLU A 95 -16.72 7.24 11.67
N ILE A 96 -15.62 7.23 10.92
CA ILE A 96 -14.54 6.30 11.12
C ILE A 96 -13.31 7.12 11.51
N ASP A 97 -12.67 6.74 12.60
CA ASP A 97 -11.43 7.37 13.05
C ASP A 97 -10.68 6.34 13.87
N THR A 98 -9.99 5.41 13.17
CA THR A 98 -9.35 4.29 13.82
C THR A 98 -8.30 3.69 12.90
N GLU A 99 -7.49 2.79 13.44
CA GLU A 99 -6.53 2.03 12.66
C GLU A 99 -7.22 0.77 12.17
N LEU A 100 -7.59 0.74 10.89
CA LEU A 100 -8.26 -0.42 10.29
C LEU A 100 -7.24 -1.42 9.77
N TYR A 101 -6.25 -0.93 9.04
CA TYR A 101 -5.19 -1.78 8.51
C TYR A 101 -3.96 -0.92 8.25
N HIS A 102 -2.84 -1.59 8.02
CA HIS A 102 -1.56 -0.94 7.81
C HIS A 102 -0.98 -1.40 6.48
N GLN A 103 -0.10 -0.60 5.93
CA GLN A 103 0.38 -0.77 4.56
C GLN A 103 1.83 -1.20 4.56
N VAL A 104 2.15 -2.19 3.73
CA VAL A 104 3.54 -2.54 3.44
C VAL A 104 3.71 -2.43 1.94
N THR A 105 4.60 -1.55 1.51
CA THR A 105 4.86 -1.28 0.10
C THR A 105 6.19 -1.92 -0.28
N THR A 106 6.20 -2.70 -1.35
CA THR A 106 7.41 -3.36 -1.85
C THR A 106 7.89 -2.68 -3.11
N PHE A 107 9.17 -2.38 -3.14
CA PHE A 107 9.83 -1.70 -4.27
C PHE A 107 10.83 -2.62 -4.93
N VAL A 108 10.95 -2.49 -6.26
CA VAL A 108 12.03 -3.09 -7.03
C VAL A 108 12.56 -2.00 -7.95
N ASP A 109 13.83 -1.65 -7.78
CA ASP A 109 14.49 -0.61 -8.58
C ASP A 109 13.70 0.70 -8.59
N GLY A 110 13.17 1.08 -7.43
CA GLY A 110 12.45 2.33 -7.28
C GLY A 110 11.02 2.31 -7.79
N VAL A 111 10.55 1.17 -8.24
CA VAL A 111 9.19 1.01 -8.76
C VAL A 111 8.37 0.22 -7.76
N ILE A 112 7.14 0.66 -7.50
CA ILE A 112 6.26 -0.03 -6.56
C ILE A 112 5.65 -1.23 -7.26
N VAL A 113 5.94 -2.43 -6.73
CA VAL A 113 5.46 -3.67 -7.35
C VAL A 113 4.36 -4.34 -6.55
N ARG A 114 4.19 -3.97 -5.27
CA ARG A 114 3.21 -4.67 -4.45
C ARG A 114 2.85 -3.84 -3.23
N PHE A 115 1.56 -3.86 -2.89
CA PHE A 115 1.05 -3.34 -1.63
C PHE A 115 0.43 -4.49 -0.87
N ASP A 116 0.76 -4.61 0.41
CA ASP A 116 0.09 -5.53 1.32
C ASP A 116 -0.60 -4.73 2.40
N TYR A 117 -1.86 -5.05 2.65
CA TYR A 117 -2.61 -4.42 3.73
C TYR A 117 -2.90 -5.48 4.79
N VAL A 118 -2.47 -5.21 6.01
CA VAL A 118 -2.59 -6.16 7.12
C VAL A 118 -3.29 -5.48 8.30
N THR A 119 -3.93 -6.28 9.13
CA THR A 119 -4.85 -5.74 10.14
C THR A 119 -4.18 -5.39 11.47
N SER A 120 -2.90 -5.71 11.65
CA SER A 120 -2.21 -5.33 12.88
C SER A 120 -0.84 -4.76 12.55
N TRP A 121 -0.42 -3.78 13.37
CA TRP A 121 0.89 -3.16 13.17
C TRP A 121 2.04 -4.15 13.37
N PRO A 122 2.03 -5.01 14.40
CA PRO A 122 3.09 -6.01 14.51
C PRO A 122 3.19 -6.91 13.28
N ALA A 123 2.05 -7.31 12.68
CA ALA A 123 2.08 -8.12 11.48
C ALA A 123 2.70 -7.36 10.31
N ALA A 124 2.43 -6.07 10.20
CA ALA A 124 3.05 -5.25 9.17
C ALA A 124 4.56 -5.20 9.32
N LEU A 125 5.05 -5.06 10.54
CA LEU A 125 6.49 -5.02 10.79
C LEU A 125 7.16 -6.34 10.46
N VAL A 126 6.54 -7.45 10.81
CA VAL A 126 7.07 -8.77 10.47
C VAL A 126 7.15 -8.93 8.96
N LEU A 127 6.07 -8.58 8.26
CA LEU A 127 6.04 -8.70 6.80
C LEU A 127 7.10 -7.82 6.16
N ALA A 128 7.24 -6.59 6.62
CA ALA A 128 8.21 -5.65 6.04
C ALA A 128 9.64 -6.16 6.18
N ARG A 129 9.93 -6.88 7.26
CA ARG A 129 11.28 -7.38 7.53
C ARG A 129 11.53 -8.77 6.97
N THR A 130 10.51 -9.40 6.39
CA THR A 130 10.66 -10.71 5.77
C THR A 130 11.06 -10.48 4.30
N PRO A 131 12.06 -11.21 3.77
CA PRO A 131 12.44 -11.00 2.38
C PRO A 131 11.25 -11.22 1.45
N SER A 132 11.08 -10.30 0.50
CA SER A 132 9.99 -10.42 -0.47
C SER A 132 10.35 -11.47 -1.50
N GLU A 133 9.33 -11.96 -2.21
CA GLU A 133 9.54 -12.91 -3.29
C GLU A 133 10.45 -12.32 -4.36
N ALA A 134 10.27 -11.06 -4.68
CA ALA A 134 11.11 -10.39 -5.67
C ALA A 134 12.56 -10.31 -5.20
N SER A 135 12.79 -9.95 -3.94
CA SER A 135 14.14 -9.92 -3.38
C SER A 135 14.77 -11.29 -3.36
N ALA A 136 13.99 -12.30 -2.98
CA ALA A 136 14.50 -13.67 -2.91
C ALA A 136 14.93 -14.16 -4.28
N ARG A 137 14.14 -13.86 -5.31
CA ARG A 137 14.48 -14.26 -6.67
C ARG A 137 15.75 -13.57 -7.15
N SER A 138 15.91 -12.31 -6.86
CA SER A 138 17.12 -11.58 -7.24
C SER A 138 18.35 -12.16 -6.55
N ALA A 139 18.25 -12.43 -5.26
CA ALA A 139 19.35 -12.99 -4.50
C ALA A 139 19.75 -14.37 -5.02
N GLN A 140 18.76 -15.18 -5.39
CA GLN A 140 19.02 -16.51 -5.91
C GLN A 140 19.71 -16.47 -7.27
N VAL A 141 19.27 -15.56 -8.12
CA VAL A 141 19.85 -15.47 -9.47
C VAL A 141 21.32 -15.06 -9.39
N THR A 142 21.62 -14.04 -8.58
CA THR A 142 22.97 -13.53 -8.49
C THR A 142 24.01 -14.56 -8.05
N PRO A 143 23.79 -15.30 -6.95
CA PRO A 143 24.81 -16.27 -6.52
C PRO A 143 24.97 -17.42 -7.47
N ARG A 144 23.98 -17.74 -8.26
CA ARG A 144 24.07 -18.88 -9.15
C ARG A 144 24.84 -18.62 -10.44
N ARG A 145 25.15 -17.37 -10.66
CA ARG A 145 26.00 -17.07 -11.77
C ARG A 145 27.39 -17.55 -11.52
N ARG A 146 27.86 -18.33 -12.33
CA ARG A 146 29.17 -18.90 -12.11
C ARG A 146 29.99 -18.91 -13.35
#